data_f82829c562ded710739f630dcaa02537
#
_entry.id   f82829c562ded710739f630dcaa02537
#
_cell.length_a   1.000
_cell.length_b   1.000
_cell.length_c   1.000
_cell.angle_alpha   90.00
_cell.angle_beta   90.00
_cell.angle_gamma   90.00
#
_symmetry.space_group_name_H-M   'P 1'
#
loop_
_entity.id
_entity.type
_entity.pdbx_description
1 polymer ?
#
loop_
_entity_poly.entity_id
_entity_poly.type
_entity_poly.pdbx_seq_one_letter_code
_entity_poly.pdbx_strand_id
1 'polypeptide(L)'
;MAQTSTNSHPSSSDDQLRTKLRNEALKERSEMAEPYRAHKSSVICQSLLESLDLTLGITGIAPEDACVAVYSAFPEEVQLNDFIEELYERGVRVAFPCMIKDSWSCNDVEQKMEMRAVDAVSYLGKHVPFLLHPLKSYLHESEELHAFPYICARDLTMIVVPVVAFDKHSNRLGYGGGNYDRYLTQISSDCRKIGVAFTEQQVDSIPAESHDIPLPILSI
;
A
#
# COMPACT_ATOMS: atom_id res chain seq x y z
N MET A 1 38.24 0.73 28.46
CA MET A 1 36.81 0.86 28.79
C MET A 1 36.25 1.96 27.88
N ALA A 2 35.66 1.58 26.78
CA ALA A 2 35.03 2.50 25.83
C ALA A 2 33.53 2.48 26.08
N GLN A 3 32.97 3.60 26.51
CA GLN A 3 31.54 3.79 26.69
C GLN A 3 30.93 4.05 25.32
N THR A 4 30.18 3.10 24.80
CA THR A 4 29.29 3.31 23.65
C THR A 4 28.07 4.08 24.14
N SER A 5 28.06 5.39 23.91
CA SER A 5 26.87 6.22 24.09
C SER A 5 25.92 5.98 22.93
N THR A 6 24.87 5.21 23.13
CA THR A 6 23.72 5.17 22.27
C THR A 6 22.96 6.48 22.41
N ASN A 7 23.13 7.38 21.44
CA ASN A 7 22.30 8.58 21.30
C ASN A 7 20.91 8.17 20.80
N SER A 8 20.01 7.80 21.69
CA SER A 8 18.58 7.80 21.45
C SER A 8 18.09 9.24 21.60
N HIS A 9 17.85 9.93 20.47
CA HIS A 9 17.09 11.18 20.53
C HIS A 9 15.71 10.85 21.10
N PRO A 10 15.20 11.62 22.08
CA PRO A 10 13.83 11.45 22.54
C PRO A 10 12.90 11.73 21.33
N SER A 11 12.03 10.77 21.02
CA SER A 11 11.00 10.95 19.98
C SER A 11 10.19 12.20 20.31
N SER A 12 9.83 12.99 19.28
CA SER A 12 8.97 14.16 19.48
C SER A 12 7.63 13.75 20.11
N SER A 13 6.93 14.69 20.75
CA SER A 13 5.58 14.41 21.28
C SER A 13 4.65 13.89 20.20
N ASP A 14 4.84 14.36 18.96
CA ASP A 14 4.04 13.96 17.80
C ASP A 14 4.34 12.53 17.36
N ASP A 15 5.61 12.08 17.40
CA ASP A 15 5.98 10.68 17.13
C ASP A 15 5.33 9.72 18.13
N GLN A 16 5.31 10.10 19.41
CA GLN A 16 4.67 9.31 20.46
C GLN A 16 3.16 9.24 20.22
N LEU A 17 2.54 10.35 19.86
CA LEU A 17 1.11 10.41 19.55
C LEU A 17 0.78 9.58 18.30
N ARG A 18 1.56 9.72 17.22
CA ARG A 18 1.40 8.91 15.99
C ARG A 18 1.52 7.42 16.29
N THR A 19 2.47 7.04 17.15
CA THR A 19 2.65 5.64 17.56
C THR A 19 1.46 5.13 18.38
N LYS A 20 0.94 5.95 19.29
CA LYS A 20 -0.24 5.62 20.08
C LYS A 20 -1.47 5.42 19.19
N LEU A 21 -1.78 6.39 18.31
CA LEU A 21 -2.91 6.32 17.38
C LEU A 21 -2.84 5.09 16.47
N ARG A 22 -1.64 4.77 15.98
CA ARG A 22 -1.42 3.55 15.17
C ARG A 22 -1.76 2.28 15.95
N ASN A 23 -1.28 2.18 17.19
CA ASN A 23 -1.54 1.01 18.03
C ASN A 23 -3.03 0.88 18.40
N GLU A 24 -3.70 1.98 18.68
CA GLU A 24 -5.14 1.99 18.94
C GLU A 24 -5.93 1.52 17.72
N ALA A 25 -5.68 2.07 16.55
CA ALA A 25 -6.36 1.67 15.31
C ALA A 25 -6.07 0.21 14.92
N LEU A 26 -4.84 -0.28 15.12
CA LEU A 26 -4.49 -1.69 14.90
C LEU A 26 -5.25 -2.61 15.85
N LYS A 27 -5.42 -2.20 17.11
CA LYS A 27 -6.19 -2.94 18.10
C LYS A 27 -7.65 -3.01 17.70
N GLU A 28 -8.31 -1.87 17.43
CA GLU A 28 -9.71 -1.82 16.98
C GLU A 28 -9.93 -2.72 15.75
N ARG A 29 -9.02 -2.65 14.77
CA ARG A 29 -9.07 -3.49 13.58
C ARG A 29 -8.96 -4.99 13.91
N SER A 30 -8.09 -5.37 14.83
CA SER A 30 -7.89 -6.77 15.23
C SER A 30 -9.08 -7.36 16.02
N GLU A 31 -9.82 -6.51 16.74
CA GLU A 31 -11.01 -6.90 17.51
C GLU A 31 -12.27 -7.10 16.63
N MET A 32 -12.24 -6.62 15.39
CA MET A 32 -13.34 -6.82 14.44
C MET A 32 -13.49 -8.30 14.08
N ALA A 33 -14.73 -8.82 14.14
CA ALA A 33 -15.02 -10.20 13.71
C ALA A 33 -14.70 -10.40 12.22
N GLU A 34 -14.10 -11.54 11.87
CA GLU A 34 -13.69 -11.84 10.50
C GLU A 34 -14.84 -11.73 9.48
N PRO A 35 -16.06 -12.27 9.70
CA PRO A 35 -17.15 -12.12 8.73
C PRO A 35 -17.57 -10.66 8.50
N TYR A 36 -17.41 -9.82 9.50
CA TYR A 36 -17.71 -8.39 9.39
C TYR A 36 -16.66 -7.67 8.55
N ARG A 37 -15.35 -7.95 8.77
CA ARG A 37 -14.26 -7.44 7.91
C ARG A 37 -14.41 -7.92 6.47
N ALA A 38 -14.75 -9.19 6.26
CA ALA A 38 -14.94 -9.74 4.92
C ALA A 38 -16.06 -9.03 4.17
N HIS A 39 -17.21 -8.80 4.82
CA HIS A 39 -18.31 -8.04 4.23
C HIS A 39 -17.91 -6.61 3.87
N LYS A 40 -17.28 -5.88 4.79
CA LYS A 40 -16.80 -4.52 4.54
C LYS A 40 -15.76 -4.49 3.40
N SER A 41 -14.86 -5.47 3.35
CA SER A 41 -13.88 -5.59 2.27
C SER A 41 -14.54 -5.75 0.91
N SER A 42 -15.58 -6.59 0.80
CA SER A 42 -16.34 -6.76 -0.46
C SER A 42 -17.02 -5.46 -0.90
N VAL A 43 -17.61 -4.69 0.03
CA VAL A 43 -18.20 -3.38 -0.29
C VAL A 43 -17.14 -2.38 -0.75
N ILE A 44 -15.97 -2.37 -0.11
CA ILE A 44 -14.82 -1.54 -0.53
C ILE A 44 -14.35 -1.94 -1.93
N CYS A 45 -14.23 -3.24 -2.23
CA CYS A 45 -13.86 -3.73 -3.56
C CYS A 45 -14.83 -3.24 -4.64
N GLN A 46 -16.13 -3.30 -4.39
CA GLN A 46 -17.14 -2.78 -5.31
C GLN A 46 -16.95 -1.27 -5.55
N SER A 47 -16.76 -0.48 -4.51
CA SER A 47 -16.54 0.97 -4.64
C SER A 47 -15.22 1.31 -5.35
N LEU A 48 -14.19 0.46 -5.21
CA LEU A 48 -12.95 0.58 -5.97
C LEU A 48 -13.17 0.32 -7.46
N LEU A 49 -14.00 -0.67 -7.84
CA LEU A 49 -14.36 -0.93 -9.22
C LEU A 49 -15.14 0.26 -9.83
N GLU A 50 -16.10 0.83 -9.13
CA GLU A 50 -16.81 2.03 -9.56
C GLU A 50 -15.85 3.22 -9.77
N SER A 51 -14.87 3.38 -8.85
CA SER A 51 -13.84 4.43 -8.98
C SER A 51 -12.92 4.20 -10.17
N LEU A 52 -12.58 2.95 -10.48
CA LEU A 52 -11.81 2.59 -11.67
C LEU A 52 -12.61 2.88 -12.94
N ASP A 53 -13.86 2.45 -13.02
CA ASP A 53 -14.74 2.69 -14.18
C ASP A 53 -14.89 4.19 -14.47
N LEU A 54 -15.06 4.99 -13.41
CA LEU A 54 -15.09 6.45 -13.56
C LEU A 54 -13.76 7.00 -14.09
N THR A 55 -12.63 6.50 -13.58
CA THR A 55 -11.29 6.92 -14.00
C THR A 55 -11.04 6.58 -15.47
N LEU A 56 -11.35 5.36 -15.90
CA LEU A 56 -11.22 4.92 -17.29
C LEU A 56 -12.14 5.71 -18.21
N GLY A 57 -13.38 5.98 -17.78
CA GLY A 57 -14.33 6.81 -18.55
C GLY A 57 -13.86 8.26 -18.73
N ILE A 58 -13.20 8.85 -17.74
CA ILE A 58 -12.68 10.22 -17.82
C ILE A 58 -11.41 10.28 -18.68
N THR A 59 -10.51 9.32 -18.52
CA THR A 59 -9.21 9.30 -19.20
C THR A 59 -9.28 8.75 -20.63
N GLY A 60 -10.30 7.96 -20.94
CA GLY A 60 -10.41 7.23 -22.20
C GLY A 60 -9.42 6.08 -22.36
N ILE A 61 -8.77 5.65 -21.27
CA ILE A 61 -7.84 4.51 -21.25
C ILE A 61 -8.67 3.23 -21.33
N ALA A 62 -8.32 2.33 -22.27
CA ALA A 62 -8.93 1.01 -22.33
C ALA A 62 -8.45 0.13 -21.14
N PRO A 63 -9.29 -0.80 -20.64
CA PRO A 63 -8.90 -1.64 -19.50
C PRO A 63 -7.56 -2.36 -19.69
N GLU A 64 -7.28 -2.88 -20.88
CA GLU A 64 -6.06 -3.59 -21.24
C GLU A 64 -4.80 -2.70 -21.23
N ASP A 65 -4.97 -1.39 -21.36
CA ASP A 65 -3.89 -0.40 -21.29
C ASP A 65 -3.71 0.16 -19.87
N ALA A 66 -4.68 -0.07 -18.99
CA ALA A 66 -4.63 0.40 -17.61
C ALA A 66 -3.68 -0.42 -16.75
N CYS A 67 -3.09 0.24 -15.75
CA CYS A 67 -2.26 -0.41 -14.74
C CYS A 67 -2.70 0.03 -13.35
N VAL A 68 -3.11 -0.92 -12.52
CA VAL A 68 -3.57 -0.68 -11.15
C VAL A 68 -2.59 -1.29 -10.16
N ALA A 69 -2.05 -0.45 -9.28
CA ALA A 69 -1.24 -0.91 -8.17
C ALA A 69 -2.12 -1.20 -6.94
N VAL A 70 -1.93 -2.37 -6.36
CA VAL A 70 -2.60 -2.84 -5.15
C VAL A 70 -1.56 -3.28 -4.12
N TYR A 71 -1.99 -3.74 -2.95
CA TYR A 71 -1.12 -4.30 -1.92
C TYR A 71 -1.48 -5.75 -1.61
N SER A 72 -0.54 -6.50 -1.06
CA SER A 72 -0.80 -7.82 -0.48
C SER A 72 -1.30 -7.63 0.94
N ALA A 73 -2.58 -7.87 1.16
CA ALA A 73 -3.24 -7.59 2.44
C ALA A 73 -2.80 -8.57 3.53
N PHE A 74 -2.51 -8.06 4.73
CA PHE A 74 -2.46 -8.89 5.93
C PHE A 74 -3.87 -9.35 6.33
N PRO A 75 -3.99 -10.43 7.15
CA PRO A 75 -5.32 -11.01 7.46
C PRO A 75 -6.34 -10.05 8.06
N GLU A 76 -5.89 -9.04 8.81
CA GLU A 76 -6.76 -8.03 9.43
C GLU A 76 -6.99 -6.80 8.54
N GLU A 77 -6.30 -6.66 7.41
CA GLU A 77 -6.49 -5.54 6.49
C GLU A 77 -7.72 -5.73 5.61
N VAL A 78 -8.09 -4.64 4.93
CA VAL A 78 -9.10 -4.71 3.86
C VAL A 78 -8.58 -5.69 2.80
N GLN A 79 -9.32 -6.77 2.57
CA GLN A 79 -8.99 -7.77 1.56
C GLN A 79 -9.40 -7.28 0.18
N LEU A 80 -8.51 -7.38 -0.79
CA LEU A 80 -8.73 -6.88 -2.15
C LEU A 80 -8.96 -7.99 -3.18
N ASN A 81 -9.18 -9.25 -2.74
CA ASN A 81 -9.24 -10.39 -3.65
C ASN A 81 -10.29 -10.20 -4.74
N ASP A 82 -11.53 -9.83 -4.37
CA ASP A 82 -12.63 -9.63 -5.33
C ASP A 82 -12.27 -8.53 -6.35
N PHE A 83 -11.62 -7.44 -5.91
CA PHE A 83 -11.15 -6.36 -6.77
C PHE A 83 -10.05 -6.84 -7.72
N ILE A 84 -9.04 -7.57 -7.21
CA ILE A 84 -7.90 -8.07 -7.99
C ILE A 84 -8.36 -9.08 -9.04
N GLU A 85 -9.26 -10.00 -8.69
CA GLU A 85 -9.81 -10.99 -9.62
C GLU A 85 -10.55 -10.29 -10.76
N GLU A 86 -11.41 -9.31 -10.46
CA GLU A 86 -12.12 -8.52 -11.47
C GLU A 86 -11.16 -7.71 -12.37
N LEU A 87 -10.05 -7.16 -11.82
CA LEU A 87 -9.03 -6.49 -12.64
C LEU A 87 -8.45 -7.45 -13.68
N TYR A 88 -8.14 -8.69 -13.29
CA TYR A 88 -7.62 -9.69 -14.22
C TYR A 88 -8.65 -10.10 -15.28
N GLU A 89 -9.92 -10.27 -14.88
CA GLU A 89 -10.99 -10.59 -15.82
C GLU A 89 -11.20 -9.50 -16.88
N ARG A 90 -10.97 -8.23 -16.51
CA ARG A 90 -11.04 -7.07 -17.43
C ARG A 90 -9.77 -6.87 -18.27
N GLY A 91 -8.73 -7.67 -18.06
CA GLY A 91 -7.44 -7.52 -18.76
C GLY A 91 -6.58 -6.37 -18.23
N VAL A 92 -6.92 -5.78 -17.08
CA VAL A 92 -6.13 -4.72 -16.45
C VAL A 92 -4.82 -5.27 -15.92
N ARG A 93 -3.70 -4.56 -16.13
CA ARG A 93 -2.42 -4.90 -15.52
C ARG A 93 -2.45 -4.65 -14.03
N VAL A 94 -2.11 -5.66 -13.23
CA VAL A 94 -2.07 -5.56 -11.77
C VAL A 94 -0.60 -5.54 -11.30
N ALA A 95 -0.28 -4.56 -10.46
CA ALA A 95 1.05 -4.39 -9.89
C ALA A 95 1.01 -4.45 -8.36
N PHE A 96 2.04 -5.07 -7.77
CA PHE A 96 2.17 -5.23 -6.32
C PHE A 96 3.49 -4.64 -5.83
N PRO A 97 3.57 -4.18 -4.56
CA PRO A 97 4.79 -3.69 -3.97
C PRO A 97 5.81 -4.81 -3.77
N CYS A 98 7.04 -4.53 -4.14
CA CYS A 98 8.22 -5.36 -3.91
C CYS A 98 9.29 -4.49 -3.26
N MET A 99 9.87 -4.95 -2.15
CA MET A 99 10.95 -4.24 -1.49
C MET A 99 12.28 -4.58 -2.16
N ILE A 100 12.98 -3.57 -2.64
CA ILE A 100 14.27 -3.68 -3.30
C ILE A 100 15.37 -3.10 -2.42
N LYS A 101 16.52 -3.73 -2.40
CA LYS A 101 17.75 -3.24 -1.76
C LYS A 101 18.85 -3.09 -2.80
N ASP A 102 19.63 -2.02 -2.70
CA ASP A 102 20.77 -1.82 -3.58
C ASP A 102 21.96 -2.68 -3.13
N SER A 103 22.64 -3.30 -4.10
CA SER A 103 23.79 -4.19 -3.87
C SER A 103 25.07 -3.47 -3.46
N TRP A 104 25.12 -2.13 -3.57
CA TRP A 104 26.35 -1.34 -3.45
C TRP A 104 26.52 -0.58 -2.13
N SER A 105 25.54 -0.62 -1.23
CA SER A 105 25.62 0.09 0.06
C SER A 105 26.29 -0.78 1.13
N CYS A 106 27.51 -0.41 1.54
CA CYS A 106 28.24 -1.07 2.62
C CYS A 106 27.75 -0.66 4.02
N ASN A 107 26.96 0.43 4.12
CA ASN A 107 26.41 0.90 5.38
C ASN A 107 24.97 1.36 5.12
N ASP A 108 24.03 0.82 5.88
CA ASP A 108 22.58 1.06 5.81
C ASP A 108 22.01 0.88 4.39
N VAL A 109 21.59 -0.35 4.11
CA VAL A 109 20.94 -0.71 2.85
C VAL A 109 19.63 0.07 2.74
N GLU A 110 19.64 1.16 1.96
CA GLU A 110 18.42 1.90 1.67
C GLU A 110 17.46 0.99 0.91
N GLN A 111 16.36 0.65 1.56
CA GLN A 111 15.31 -0.15 0.94
C GLN A 111 14.32 0.79 0.26
N LYS A 112 13.99 0.50 -0.98
CA LYS A 112 12.95 1.22 -1.72
C LYS A 112 11.82 0.27 -2.11
N MET A 113 10.63 0.80 -2.16
CA MET A 113 9.47 0.09 -2.67
C MET A 113 9.35 0.35 -4.18
N GLU A 114 9.24 -0.73 -4.95
CA GLU A 114 8.91 -0.69 -6.38
C GLU A 114 7.62 -1.45 -6.63
N MET A 115 6.90 -1.11 -7.71
CA MET A 115 5.75 -1.89 -8.15
C MET A 115 6.19 -2.86 -9.25
N ARG A 116 5.73 -4.11 -9.16
CA ARG A 116 5.99 -5.14 -10.15
C ARG A 116 4.69 -5.76 -10.64
N ALA A 117 4.58 -5.91 -11.97
CA ALA A 117 3.42 -6.55 -12.56
C ALA A 117 3.41 -8.04 -12.20
N VAL A 118 2.22 -8.53 -11.88
CA VAL A 118 1.95 -9.94 -11.60
C VAL A 118 0.80 -10.37 -12.49
N ASP A 119 0.96 -11.48 -13.19
CA ASP A 119 -0.10 -12.07 -14.00
C ASP A 119 -1.07 -12.91 -13.16
N ALA A 120 -2.27 -13.15 -13.70
CA ALA A 120 -3.32 -13.89 -12.99
C ALA A 120 -2.91 -15.32 -12.60
N VAL A 121 -2.14 -16.01 -13.46
CA VAL A 121 -1.70 -17.40 -13.19
C VAL A 121 -0.74 -17.45 -12.01
N SER A 122 0.23 -16.53 -11.98
CA SER A 122 1.18 -16.41 -10.88
C SER A 122 0.51 -16.01 -9.57
N TYR A 123 -0.46 -15.07 -9.63
CA TYR A 123 -1.22 -14.62 -8.46
C TYR A 123 -2.08 -15.75 -7.87
N LEU A 124 -2.94 -16.35 -8.67
CA LEU A 124 -3.84 -17.44 -8.25
C LEU A 124 -3.06 -18.70 -7.83
N GLY A 125 -1.94 -18.98 -8.52
CA GLY A 125 -1.04 -20.08 -8.17
C GLY A 125 -0.23 -19.87 -6.90
N LYS A 126 -0.27 -18.66 -6.31
CA LYS A 126 0.56 -18.28 -5.14
C LYS A 126 2.05 -18.53 -5.37
N HIS A 127 2.54 -18.17 -6.58
CA HIS A 127 3.94 -18.38 -6.97
C HIS A 127 4.78 -17.08 -6.96
N VAL A 128 4.25 -16.00 -6.38
CA VAL A 128 4.90 -14.69 -6.36
C VAL A 128 5.74 -14.53 -5.09
N PRO A 129 7.08 -14.53 -5.17
CA PRO A 129 7.95 -14.57 -3.99
C PRO A 129 7.73 -13.42 -3.02
N PHE A 130 7.56 -12.19 -3.54
CA PHE A 130 7.39 -11.00 -2.70
C PHE A 130 5.96 -10.84 -2.13
N LEU A 131 4.97 -11.59 -2.62
CA LEU A 131 3.65 -11.68 -1.98
C LEU A 131 3.65 -12.73 -0.87
N LEU A 132 4.43 -13.82 -1.01
CA LEU A 132 4.60 -14.83 0.03
C LEU A 132 5.47 -14.31 1.19
N HIS A 133 6.40 -13.40 0.88
CA HIS A 133 7.36 -12.85 1.85
C HIS A 133 7.42 -11.32 1.74
N PRO A 134 6.34 -10.58 2.11
CA PRO A 134 6.22 -9.13 1.86
C PRO A 134 7.24 -8.27 2.62
N LEU A 135 7.89 -8.83 3.66
CA LEU A 135 8.94 -8.16 4.41
C LEU A 135 10.36 -8.46 3.90
N LYS A 136 10.49 -9.41 2.94
CA LYS A 136 11.78 -9.74 2.32
C LYS A 136 12.14 -8.67 1.30
N SER A 137 13.42 -8.24 1.33
CA SER A 137 13.98 -7.38 0.29
C SER A 137 14.76 -8.19 -0.72
N TYR A 138 14.62 -7.83 -1.99
CA TYR A 138 15.26 -8.49 -3.13
C TYR A 138 16.33 -7.59 -3.73
N LEU A 139 17.34 -8.17 -4.37
CA LEU A 139 18.21 -7.42 -5.27
C LEU A 139 17.48 -7.17 -6.58
N HIS A 140 17.75 -6.05 -7.23
CA HIS A 140 17.09 -5.69 -8.49
C HIS A 140 17.26 -6.79 -9.57
N GLU A 141 18.43 -7.41 -9.59
CA GLU A 141 18.80 -8.47 -10.55
C GLU A 141 18.45 -9.89 -10.06
N SER A 142 17.70 -10.03 -8.95
CA SER A 142 17.33 -11.37 -8.46
C SER A 142 16.56 -12.16 -9.50
N GLU A 143 16.98 -13.41 -9.75
CA GLU A 143 16.28 -14.31 -10.68
C GLU A 143 14.81 -14.50 -10.30
N GLU A 144 14.51 -14.48 -9.00
CA GLU A 144 13.15 -14.56 -8.46
C GLU A 144 12.20 -13.46 -8.99
N LEU A 145 12.77 -12.34 -9.50
CA LEU A 145 12.00 -11.20 -10.01
C LEU A 145 11.90 -11.14 -11.54
N HIS A 146 12.60 -12.01 -12.27
CA HIS A 146 12.64 -11.94 -13.74
C HIS A 146 11.26 -12.11 -14.39
N ALA A 147 10.37 -12.91 -13.78
CA ALA A 147 9.02 -13.11 -14.26
C ALA A 147 8.06 -11.94 -13.94
N PHE A 148 8.50 -10.96 -13.14
CA PHE A 148 7.66 -9.88 -12.62
C PHE A 148 8.22 -8.52 -13.03
N PRO A 149 7.84 -7.99 -14.21
CA PRO A 149 8.37 -6.74 -14.74
C PRO A 149 8.16 -5.55 -13.79
N TYR A 150 9.14 -4.67 -13.72
CA TYR A 150 9.01 -3.38 -13.05
C TYR A 150 7.97 -2.52 -13.75
N ILE A 151 7.14 -1.82 -12.96
CA ILE A 151 6.18 -0.83 -13.42
C ILE A 151 6.65 0.55 -12.99
N CYS A 152 6.82 1.44 -13.97
CA CYS A 152 7.13 2.83 -13.67
C CYS A 152 5.95 3.49 -12.92
N ALA A 153 6.24 4.24 -11.87
CA ALA A 153 5.21 4.91 -11.07
C ALA A 153 4.31 5.86 -11.91
N ARG A 154 4.85 6.39 -13.03
CA ARG A 154 4.12 7.28 -13.93
C ARG A 154 3.13 6.56 -14.85
N ASP A 155 3.27 5.23 -14.99
CA ASP A 155 2.40 4.42 -15.85
C ASP A 155 1.18 3.88 -15.09
N LEU A 156 1.06 4.21 -13.81
CA LEU A 156 -0.08 3.80 -13.01
C LEU A 156 -1.32 4.64 -13.34
N THR A 157 -2.41 3.95 -13.65
CA THR A 157 -3.76 4.54 -13.79
C THR A 157 -4.41 4.77 -12.43
N MET A 158 -4.21 3.81 -11.51
CA MET A 158 -4.76 3.86 -10.16
C MET A 158 -3.81 3.19 -9.17
N ILE A 159 -3.79 3.67 -7.92
CA ILE A 159 -3.11 3.00 -6.81
C ILE A 159 -4.03 2.92 -5.59
N VAL A 160 -4.12 1.72 -5.00
CA VAL A 160 -4.80 1.45 -3.73
C VAL A 160 -3.77 1.32 -2.62
N VAL A 161 -3.92 2.14 -1.58
CA VAL A 161 -2.94 2.26 -0.48
C VAL A 161 -3.54 1.72 0.81
N PRO A 162 -2.88 0.78 1.52
CA PRO A 162 -3.33 0.32 2.82
C PRO A 162 -3.15 1.42 3.87
N VAL A 163 -4.15 1.56 4.74
CA VAL A 163 -4.16 2.58 5.80
C VAL A 163 -4.32 1.91 7.16
N VAL A 164 -3.52 2.32 8.14
CA VAL A 164 -3.61 1.86 9.53
C VAL A 164 -4.56 2.74 10.32
N ALA A 165 -4.44 4.06 10.20
CA ALA A 165 -5.37 5.02 10.80
C ALA A 165 -5.54 6.21 9.86
N PHE A 166 -6.68 6.89 9.94
CA PHE A 166 -6.95 8.10 9.16
C PHE A 166 -7.82 9.07 9.94
N ASP A 167 -7.79 10.34 9.54
CA ASP A 167 -8.65 11.38 10.11
C ASP A 167 -9.54 12.04 9.04
N LYS A 168 -10.44 12.90 9.50
CA LYS A 168 -11.38 13.63 8.63
C LYS A 168 -10.72 14.61 7.65
N HIS A 169 -9.43 14.88 7.82
CA HIS A 169 -8.66 15.77 6.95
C HIS A 169 -7.85 15.00 5.90
N SER A 170 -8.10 13.70 5.76
CA SER A 170 -7.38 12.79 4.85
C SER A 170 -5.90 12.57 5.22
N ASN A 171 -5.49 12.94 6.44
CA ASN A 171 -4.21 12.50 6.96
C ASN A 171 -4.29 11.00 7.29
N ARG A 172 -3.21 10.30 7.07
CA ARG A 172 -3.16 8.85 7.28
C ARG A 172 -1.89 8.41 7.99
N LEU A 173 -2.00 7.32 8.72
CA LEU A 173 -0.87 6.56 9.25
C LEU A 173 -0.79 5.21 8.54
N GLY A 174 0.41 4.87 8.08
CA GLY A 174 0.79 3.51 7.72
C GLY A 174 1.54 2.84 8.87
N TYR A 175 2.24 1.74 8.58
CA TYR A 175 3.05 1.00 9.57
C TYR A 175 4.32 1.73 10.06
N GLY A 176 4.63 2.91 9.55
CA GLY A 176 5.74 3.74 10.01
C GLY A 176 7.01 3.67 9.15
N GLY A 177 7.05 2.85 8.10
CA GLY A 177 8.21 2.75 7.21
C GLY A 177 8.32 3.86 6.15
N GLY A 178 7.29 4.71 5.96
CA GLY A 178 7.25 5.80 4.97
C GLY A 178 7.33 5.35 3.51
N ASN A 179 7.20 4.04 3.23
CA ASN A 179 7.37 3.50 1.88
C ASN A 179 6.37 4.09 0.88
N TYR A 180 5.10 4.19 1.26
CA TYR A 180 4.07 4.77 0.41
C TYR A 180 4.25 6.27 0.23
N ASP A 181 4.65 7.03 1.25
CA ASP A 181 4.88 8.47 1.12
C ASP A 181 6.00 8.75 0.12
N ARG A 182 7.13 8.03 0.23
CA ARG A 182 8.22 8.10 -0.75
C ARG A 182 7.80 7.66 -2.16
N TYR A 183 6.98 6.62 -2.30
CA TYR A 183 6.54 6.14 -3.60
C TYR A 183 5.53 7.09 -4.26
N LEU A 184 4.59 7.62 -3.50
CA LEU A 184 3.54 8.52 -3.98
C LEU A 184 4.08 9.81 -4.58
N THR A 185 5.29 10.27 -4.17
CA THR A 185 5.95 11.44 -4.79
C THR A 185 6.33 11.22 -6.26
N GLN A 186 6.44 9.96 -6.70
CA GLN A 186 6.89 9.58 -8.05
C GLN A 186 5.72 9.38 -9.01
N ILE A 187 4.50 9.27 -8.48
CA ILE A 187 3.28 8.95 -9.24
C ILE A 187 2.76 10.21 -9.95
N SER A 188 2.26 10.03 -11.18
CA SER A 188 1.59 11.10 -11.95
C SER A 188 0.44 11.73 -11.16
N SER A 189 0.20 13.04 -11.40
CA SER A 189 -1.00 13.74 -10.91
C SER A 189 -2.29 13.09 -11.40
N ASP A 190 -2.27 12.52 -12.58
CA ASP A 190 -3.44 11.94 -13.26
C ASP A 190 -3.79 10.55 -12.73
N CYS A 191 -2.86 9.91 -12.02
CA CYS A 191 -3.12 8.63 -11.38
C CYS A 191 -4.12 8.78 -10.23
N ARG A 192 -5.18 7.98 -10.24
CA ARG A 192 -6.14 7.91 -9.14
C ARG A 192 -5.51 7.28 -7.91
N LYS A 193 -5.42 8.01 -6.81
CA LYS A 193 -4.84 7.56 -5.54
C LYS A 193 -5.96 7.40 -4.52
N ILE A 194 -6.10 6.20 -3.92
CA ILE A 194 -7.15 5.91 -2.93
C ILE A 194 -6.53 5.14 -1.76
N GLY A 195 -6.69 5.65 -0.55
CA GLY A 195 -6.45 4.89 0.67
C GLY A 195 -7.67 4.06 1.04
N VAL A 196 -7.49 2.86 1.58
CA VAL A 196 -8.60 2.02 2.06
C VAL A 196 -8.43 1.65 3.52
N ALA A 197 -9.53 1.69 4.25
CA ALA A 197 -9.58 1.38 5.68
C ALA A 197 -10.99 0.94 6.09
N PHE A 198 -11.13 0.33 7.26
CA PHE A 198 -12.42 0.22 7.93
C PHE A 198 -12.72 1.51 8.71
N THR A 199 -14.00 1.88 8.86
CA THR A 199 -14.40 3.08 9.62
C THR A 199 -13.90 3.06 11.06
N GLU A 200 -13.71 1.89 11.64
CA GLU A 200 -13.16 1.69 12.99
C GLU A 200 -11.70 2.15 13.13
N GLN A 201 -11.01 2.39 12.02
CA GLN A 201 -9.64 2.92 11.99
C GLN A 201 -9.60 4.47 11.95
N GLN A 202 -10.76 5.11 11.99
CA GLN A 202 -10.84 6.57 12.03
C GLN A 202 -10.47 7.11 13.41
N VAL A 203 -9.60 8.13 13.42
CA VAL A 203 -9.20 8.86 14.63
C VAL A 203 -9.57 10.34 14.51
N ASP A 204 -9.58 11.07 15.63
CA ASP A 204 -9.99 12.47 15.63
C ASP A 204 -9.06 13.36 14.82
N SER A 205 -7.75 13.22 15.00
CA SER A 205 -6.73 14.02 14.32
C SER A 205 -5.37 13.32 14.35
N ILE A 206 -4.66 13.40 13.26
CA ILE A 206 -3.29 12.88 13.10
C ILE A 206 -2.35 14.08 12.97
N PRO A 207 -1.28 14.17 13.79
CA PRO A 207 -0.22 15.14 13.55
C PRO A 207 0.40 14.89 12.17
N ALA A 208 0.28 15.89 11.27
CA ALA A 208 0.83 15.80 9.92
C ALA A 208 2.30 16.21 9.92
N GLU A 209 3.11 15.49 9.18
CA GLU A 209 4.51 15.82 8.89
C GLU A 209 4.64 16.35 7.46
N SER A 210 5.68 17.14 7.21
CA SER A 210 5.86 17.80 5.91
C SER A 210 6.01 16.87 4.72
N HIS A 211 6.34 15.62 4.95
CA HIS A 211 6.49 14.57 3.94
C HIS A 211 5.27 13.66 3.80
N ASP A 212 4.27 13.79 4.68
CA ASP A 212 3.02 13.03 4.57
C ASP A 212 2.22 13.49 3.35
N ILE A 213 1.70 12.55 2.59
CA ILE A 213 0.86 12.83 1.42
C ILE A 213 -0.58 12.46 1.75
N PRO A 214 -1.48 13.44 1.94
CA PRO A 214 -2.90 13.18 2.16
C PRO A 214 -3.52 12.44 0.97
N LEU A 215 -4.42 11.51 1.25
CA LEU A 215 -5.14 10.74 0.23
C LEU A 215 -6.65 10.74 0.54
N PRO A 216 -7.50 10.74 -0.51
CA PRO A 216 -8.89 10.34 -0.33
C PRO A 216 -8.96 8.95 0.28
N ILE A 217 -9.70 8.80 1.38
CA ILE A 217 -9.87 7.52 2.08
C ILE A 217 -11.27 6.98 1.78
N LEU A 218 -11.31 5.77 1.22
CA LEU A 218 -12.50 4.96 1.10
C LEU A 218 -12.61 4.09 2.35
N SER A 219 -13.60 4.37 3.18
CA SER A 219 -13.84 3.63 4.42
C SER A 219 -15.30 3.21 4.51
N ILE A 220 -15.53 1.99 4.98
CA ILE A 220 -16.85 1.37 5.18
C ILE A 220 -16.93 0.82 6.60
#